data_4cf06a45e16507b04d21e1ab20fd980e
#
_entry.id   4cf06a45e16507b04d21e1ab20fd980e
#
_cell.length_a   1.000
_cell.length_b   1.000
_cell.length_c   1.000
_cell.angle_alpha   90.00
_cell.angle_beta   90.00
_cell.angle_gamma   90.00
#
_symmetry.space_group_name_H-M   'P 1'
#
loop_
_entity.id
_entity.type
_entity.pdbx_description
1 polymer ?
#
loop_
_entity_poly.entity_id
_entity_poly.type
_entity_poly.pdbx_seq_one_letter_code
_entity_poly.pdbx_strand_id
1 'polypeptide(L)'
;MMQFRRARLAARLALAAVLAVGLAGCGGDDEETTVTTLSEAPSSAPTTPTTLAARLVEVVVRGGSVQGGGRQEVPLNERVRVRVTSDVEEEVHVHGYNHRFQVGPTGPAEITFVANLPGVFEVELEKSQKRLLSLEVKP
;
A
#
# COMPACT_ATOMS: atom_id res chain seq x y z
N MET A 1 28.22 -28.23 -25.10
CA MET A 1 27.08 -28.42 -26.01
C MET A 1 25.89 -28.81 -25.17
N MET A 2 25.00 -27.87 -24.88
CA MET A 2 23.76 -28.20 -24.20
C MET A 2 22.66 -27.26 -24.70
N GLN A 3 21.63 -27.87 -25.22
CA GLN A 3 20.55 -27.35 -26.09
C GLN A 3 19.60 -26.41 -25.38
N PHE A 4 19.36 -25.24 -25.98
CA PHE A 4 18.26 -24.34 -25.65
C PHE A 4 16.93 -24.93 -26.14
N ARG A 5 16.05 -25.31 -25.24
CA ARG A 5 14.65 -25.59 -25.58
C ARG A 5 13.82 -24.33 -25.44
N ARG A 6 13.47 -23.77 -26.57
CA ARG A 6 12.46 -22.72 -26.71
C ARG A 6 11.06 -23.34 -26.58
N ALA A 7 10.32 -23.02 -25.55
CA ALA A 7 8.90 -23.30 -25.47
C ALA A 7 8.13 -22.08 -25.95
N ARG A 8 7.50 -22.23 -27.11
CA ARG A 8 6.48 -21.32 -27.65
C ARG A 8 5.15 -21.67 -27.00
N LEU A 9 4.46 -20.71 -26.39
CA LEU A 9 3.08 -20.93 -26.02
C LEU A 9 2.20 -19.88 -26.66
N ALA A 10 1.18 -20.41 -27.32
CA ALA A 10 0.29 -19.77 -28.25
C ALA A 10 -0.75 -18.88 -27.57
N ALA A 11 -1.09 -17.81 -28.28
CA ALA A 11 -2.25 -16.95 -28.05
C ALA A 11 -3.55 -17.73 -28.19
N ARG A 12 -4.53 -17.44 -27.33
CA ARG A 12 -5.94 -17.73 -27.57
C ARG A 12 -6.76 -16.45 -27.37
N LEU A 13 -7.17 -15.87 -28.50
CA LEU A 13 -8.28 -14.92 -28.58
C LEU A 13 -9.57 -15.67 -28.24
N ALA A 14 -10.41 -15.08 -27.42
CA ALA A 14 -11.84 -15.39 -27.36
C ALA A 14 -12.62 -14.07 -27.45
N LEU A 15 -13.27 -13.91 -28.58
CA LEU A 15 -14.21 -12.86 -28.92
C LEU A 15 -15.60 -13.33 -28.45
N ALA A 16 -16.32 -12.53 -27.69
CA ALA A 16 -17.74 -12.71 -27.45
C ALA A 16 -18.43 -11.36 -27.47
N ALA A 17 -19.15 -11.11 -28.58
CA ALA A 17 -20.13 -10.06 -28.71
C ALA A 17 -21.48 -10.53 -28.18
N VAL A 18 -22.20 -9.71 -27.42
CA VAL A 18 -23.61 -9.88 -27.12
C VAL A 18 -24.33 -8.53 -27.29
N LEU A 19 -25.23 -8.56 -28.24
CA LEU A 19 -26.26 -7.56 -28.59
C LEU A 19 -27.49 -7.75 -27.66
N ALA A 20 -28.16 -6.66 -27.25
CA ALA A 20 -29.60 -6.55 -27.03
C ALA A 20 -29.96 -5.10 -26.73
N VAL A 21 -30.66 -4.37 -27.64
CA VAL A 21 -32.08 -4.17 -27.82
C VAL A 21 -32.83 -3.83 -26.53
N GLY A 22 -33.19 -2.61 -26.26
CA GLY A 22 -34.29 -1.78 -26.67
C GLY A 22 -35.49 -2.00 -25.75
N LEU A 23 -36.04 -0.93 -25.18
CA LEU A 23 -37.47 -0.57 -25.30
C LEU A 23 -37.74 0.79 -24.66
N ALA A 24 -38.45 1.60 -25.42
CA ALA A 24 -39.04 2.86 -25.07
C ALA A 24 -40.26 2.66 -24.14
N GLY A 25 -40.51 3.62 -23.25
CA GLY A 25 -41.74 3.75 -22.48
C GLY A 25 -42.04 5.23 -22.24
N CYS A 26 -42.95 5.75 -23.02
CA CYS A 26 -43.61 7.05 -22.81
C CYS A 26 -44.64 6.97 -21.69
N GLY A 27 -44.87 8.11 -21.04
CA GLY A 27 -46.18 8.39 -20.50
C GLY A 27 -46.20 9.15 -19.19
N GLY A 28 -46.90 10.30 -19.23
CA GLY A 28 -47.70 10.76 -18.14
C GLY A 28 -47.35 12.09 -17.48
N ASP A 29 -48.04 13.04 -17.94
CA ASP A 29 -48.38 14.40 -17.59
C ASP A 29 -48.72 14.69 -16.12
N ASP A 30 -48.55 16.02 -15.81
CA ASP A 30 -49.29 16.86 -14.83
C ASP A 30 -48.98 16.71 -13.34
N GLU A 31 -48.46 17.70 -12.69
CA GLU A 31 -49.13 18.89 -12.10
C GLU A 31 -48.09 19.83 -11.44
N GLU A 32 -48.30 21.08 -11.74
CA GLU A 32 -47.73 22.28 -11.11
C GLU A 32 -48.12 22.37 -9.63
N THR A 33 -47.16 22.39 -8.73
CA THR A 33 -47.35 22.97 -7.42
C THR A 33 -46.09 23.70 -6.98
N THR A 34 -46.14 25.01 -7.17
CA THR A 34 -45.23 25.98 -6.58
C THR A 34 -45.24 25.90 -5.07
N VAL A 35 -44.18 25.37 -4.49
CA VAL A 35 -43.85 25.64 -3.08
C VAL A 35 -42.42 26.13 -3.01
N THR A 36 -42.32 27.45 -2.88
CA THR A 36 -41.07 28.12 -2.51
C THR A 36 -40.71 27.68 -1.09
N THR A 37 -39.84 26.71 -0.95
CA THR A 37 -39.18 26.44 0.31
C THR A 37 -37.70 26.67 0.08
N LEU A 38 -37.22 27.75 0.68
CA LEU A 38 -35.81 28.01 0.90
C LEU A 38 -35.24 26.81 1.69
N SER A 39 -34.71 25.81 0.97
CA SER A 39 -33.92 24.76 1.59
C SER A 39 -32.47 25.21 1.54
N GLU A 40 -32.06 25.73 2.65
CA GLU A 40 -30.67 25.94 3.01
C GLU A 40 -29.94 24.61 2.83
N ALA A 41 -29.16 24.50 1.76
CA ALA A 41 -28.29 23.37 1.53
C ALA A 41 -27.26 23.34 2.65
N PRO A 42 -27.12 22.23 3.39
CA PRO A 42 -25.97 22.07 4.27
C PRO A 42 -24.73 22.08 3.39
N SER A 43 -23.94 23.13 3.51
CA SER A 43 -22.61 23.23 2.96
C SER A 43 -21.78 22.12 3.60
N SER A 44 -21.81 20.95 2.99
CA SER A 44 -20.88 19.87 3.29
C SER A 44 -19.51 20.32 2.76
N ALA A 45 -18.80 21.08 3.58
CA ALA A 45 -17.38 21.27 3.36
C ALA A 45 -16.77 19.86 3.15
N PRO A 46 -15.98 19.65 2.09
CA PRO A 46 -15.24 18.39 1.96
C PRO A 46 -14.31 18.30 3.15
N THR A 47 -14.66 17.47 4.13
CA THR A 47 -13.75 17.05 5.16
C THR A 47 -12.67 16.23 4.44
N THR A 48 -11.65 16.90 3.97
CA THR A 48 -10.44 16.24 3.50
C THR A 48 -10.00 15.36 4.67
N PRO A 49 -9.95 14.03 4.54
CA PRO A 49 -9.37 13.21 5.57
C PRO A 49 -7.92 13.68 5.69
N THR A 50 -7.59 14.33 6.80
CA THR A 50 -6.19 14.58 7.15
C THR A 50 -5.58 13.20 7.36
N THR A 51 -5.13 12.60 6.26
CA THR A 51 -4.26 11.43 6.30
C THR A 51 -2.99 11.92 6.95
N LEU A 52 -2.86 11.69 8.26
CA LEU A 52 -1.63 11.97 8.98
C LEU A 52 -0.51 11.30 8.18
N ALA A 53 0.34 12.14 7.59
CA ALA A 53 1.43 11.67 6.76
C ALA A 53 2.26 10.68 7.57
N ALA A 54 2.45 9.46 7.04
CA ALA A 54 3.29 8.48 7.73
C ALA A 54 4.76 8.93 7.62
N ARG A 55 5.51 8.80 8.73
CA ARG A 55 6.97 8.98 8.73
C ARG A 55 7.58 7.91 7.83
N LEU A 56 8.24 8.31 6.77
CA LEU A 56 8.91 7.40 5.87
C LEU A 56 10.30 7.05 6.40
N VAL A 57 10.57 5.76 6.52
CA VAL A 57 11.88 5.20 6.81
C VAL A 57 12.29 4.34 5.63
N GLU A 58 13.33 4.76 4.90
CA GLU A 58 13.80 4.05 3.71
C GLU A 58 15.08 3.27 4.00
N VAL A 59 15.12 2.03 3.52
CA VAL A 59 16.28 1.15 3.62
C VAL A 59 16.56 0.53 2.25
N VAL A 60 17.82 0.52 1.87
CA VAL A 60 18.29 -0.14 0.65
C VAL A 60 19.27 -1.23 1.01
N VAL A 61 19.02 -2.43 0.50
CA VAL A 61 19.89 -3.61 0.63
C VAL A 61 20.44 -3.94 -0.75
N ARG A 62 21.77 -3.90 -0.89
CA ARG A 62 22.45 -4.26 -2.14
C ARG A 62 23.76 -4.97 -1.85
N GLY A 63 24.00 -6.09 -2.52
CA GLY A 63 25.21 -6.88 -2.34
C GLY A 63 25.49 -7.22 -0.88
N GLY A 64 24.44 -7.45 -0.10
CA GLY A 64 24.55 -7.72 1.33
C GLY A 64 24.83 -6.49 2.22
N SER A 65 24.96 -5.29 1.65
CA SER A 65 25.15 -4.03 2.40
C SER A 65 23.82 -3.33 2.65
N VAL A 66 23.65 -2.74 3.82
CA VAL A 66 22.46 -1.99 4.24
C VAL A 66 22.76 -0.49 4.23
N GLN A 67 21.94 0.28 3.57
CA GLN A 67 22.00 1.76 3.54
C GLN A 67 20.67 2.33 4.00
N GLY A 68 20.68 3.50 4.65
CA GLY A 68 19.47 4.14 5.19
C GLY A 68 18.96 3.53 6.50
N GLY A 69 19.64 2.50 7.02
CA GLY A 69 19.33 1.84 8.28
C GLY A 69 19.77 2.65 9.51
N GLY A 70 20.17 1.93 10.56
CA GLY A 70 20.62 2.51 11.81
C GLY A 70 19.48 2.68 12.82
N ARG A 71 19.61 3.67 13.73
CA ARG A 71 18.59 3.96 14.73
C ARG A 71 17.63 5.03 14.24
N GLN A 72 16.35 4.73 14.28
CA GLN A 72 15.27 5.64 13.89
C GLN A 72 14.40 5.94 15.10
N GLU A 73 14.34 7.21 15.49
CA GLU A 73 13.49 7.66 16.59
C GLU A 73 12.12 8.06 16.11
N VAL A 74 11.08 7.57 16.74
CA VAL A 74 9.68 7.79 16.39
C VAL A 74 8.88 8.12 17.64
N PRO A 75 8.03 9.16 17.63
CA PRO A 75 7.09 9.41 18.72
C PRO A 75 6.06 8.28 18.87
N LEU A 76 5.64 8.02 20.10
CA LEU A 76 4.56 7.08 20.38
C LEU A 76 3.28 7.49 19.65
N ASN A 77 2.59 6.52 19.07
CA ASN A 77 1.38 6.66 18.25
C ASN A 77 1.60 7.33 16.88
N GLU A 78 2.82 7.61 16.47
CA GLU A 78 3.08 8.06 15.11
C GLU A 78 2.85 6.93 14.10
N ARG A 79 2.36 7.29 12.92
CA ARG A 79 2.25 6.37 11.78
C ARG A 79 3.60 6.27 11.08
N VAL A 80 4.14 5.08 10.98
CA VAL A 80 5.43 4.78 10.36
C VAL A 80 5.21 3.98 9.08
N ARG A 81 5.94 4.35 8.04
CA ARG A 81 6.04 3.59 6.79
C ARG A 81 7.49 3.15 6.62
N VAL A 82 7.71 1.86 6.68
CA VAL A 82 9.02 1.26 6.40
C VAL A 82 9.00 0.79 4.95
N ARG A 83 9.91 1.36 4.14
CA ARG A 83 10.12 1.00 2.73
C ARG A 83 11.48 0.36 2.58
N VAL A 84 11.52 -0.82 1.99
CA VAL A 84 12.75 -1.57 1.76
C VAL A 84 12.90 -1.90 0.28
N THR A 85 14.06 -1.56 -0.27
CA THR A 85 14.49 -2.01 -1.61
C THR A 85 15.57 -3.06 -1.43
N SER A 86 15.43 -4.22 -2.06
CA SER A 86 16.40 -5.31 -1.96
C SER A 86 16.72 -5.88 -3.33
N ASP A 87 17.99 -6.25 -3.55
CA ASP A 87 18.45 -6.98 -4.73
C ASP A 87 18.31 -8.50 -4.60
N VAL A 88 17.87 -8.98 -3.42
CA VAL A 88 17.62 -10.39 -3.14
C VAL A 88 16.22 -10.60 -2.56
N GLU A 89 15.65 -11.79 -2.80
CA GLU A 89 14.36 -12.16 -2.23
C GLU A 89 14.50 -12.55 -0.76
N GLU A 90 13.86 -11.79 0.10
CA GLU A 90 13.88 -11.93 1.55
C GLU A 90 12.52 -11.59 2.17
N GLU A 91 12.33 -11.96 3.42
CA GLU A 91 11.24 -11.50 4.25
C GLU A 91 11.75 -10.50 5.27
N VAL A 92 11.14 -9.34 5.32
CA VAL A 92 11.38 -8.34 6.37
C VAL A 92 10.45 -8.61 7.55
N HIS A 93 11.00 -8.61 8.75
CA HIS A 93 10.26 -8.73 10.00
C HIS A 93 10.48 -7.51 10.91
N VAL A 94 9.38 -6.91 11.35
CA VAL A 94 9.36 -5.85 12.36
C VAL A 94 9.05 -6.50 13.72
N HIS A 95 10.09 -6.70 14.53
CA HIS A 95 9.93 -7.32 15.84
C HIS A 95 9.05 -6.47 16.79
N GLY A 96 8.37 -7.12 17.70
CA GLY A 96 7.44 -6.49 18.64
C GLY A 96 6.07 -6.15 18.04
N TYR A 97 6.03 -5.65 16.81
CA TYR A 97 4.80 -5.44 16.06
C TYR A 97 4.37 -6.66 15.27
N ASN A 98 5.25 -7.63 15.10
CA ASN A 98 5.05 -8.88 14.36
C ASN A 98 4.54 -8.65 12.92
N HIS A 99 5.00 -7.58 12.28
CA HIS A 99 4.72 -7.32 10.88
C HIS A 99 5.76 -7.97 9.98
N ARG A 100 5.30 -8.62 8.90
CA ARG A 100 6.15 -9.30 7.92
C ARG A 100 5.74 -8.91 6.51
N PHE A 101 6.71 -8.75 5.62
CA PHE A 101 6.47 -8.49 4.20
C PHE A 101 7.64 -8.93 3.34
N GLN A 102 7.34 -9.36 2.11
CA GLN A 102 8.34 -9.83 1.17
C GLN A 102 9.01 -8.66 0.44
N VAL A 103 10.31 -8.77 0.23
CA VAL A 103 11.14 -7.83 -0.54
C VAL A 103 11.91 -8.58 -1.60
N GLY A 104 12.32 -7.90 -2.67
CA GLY A 104 13.07 -8.54 -3.76
C GLY A 104 13.47 -7.58 -4.86
N PRO A 105 14.07 -8.09 -5.94
CA PRO A 105 14.65 -7.29 -7.02
C PRO A 105 13.59 -6.63 -7.92
N THR A 106 12.32 -6.98 -7.79
CA THR A 106 11.23 -6.44 -8.62
C THR A 106 10.83 -5.01 -8.29
N GLY A 107 11.29 -4.49 -7.15
CA GLY A 107 11.01 -3.11 -6.72
C GLY A 107 10.93 -2.96 -5.21
N PRO A 108 10.70 -1.75 -4.71
CA PRO A 108 10.53 -1.50 -3.30
C PRO A 108 9.24 -2.13 -2.77
N ALA A 109 9.31 -2.68 -1.57
CA ALA A 109 8.14 -3.10 -0.81
C ALA A 109 8.01 -2.26 0.46
N GLU A 110 6.80 -2.11 0.98
CA GLU A 110 6.57 -1.28 2.15
C GLU A 110 5.48 -1.81 3.05
N ILE A 111 5.57 -1.45 4.32
CA ILE A 111 4.50 -1.63 5.30
C ILE A 111 4.26 -0.33 6.05
N THR A 112 3.01 -0.09 6.41
CA THR A 112 2.62 1.06 7.23
C THR A 112 1.89 0.56 8.47
N PHE A 113 2.32 1.05 9.65
CA PHE A 113 1.70 0.73 10.93
C PHE A 113 1.75 1.92 11.89
N VAL A 114 1.07 1.82 13.02
CA VAL A 114 1.13 2.81 14.10
C VAL A 114 2.11 2.33 15.16
N ALA A 115 3.08 3.17 15.52
CA ALA A 115 4.08 2.88 16.54
C ALA A 115 3.49 3.06 17.96
N ASN A 116 2.58 2.17 18.36
CA ASN A 116 1.78 2.27 19.59
C ASN A 116 2.37 1.54 20.80
N LEU A 117 3.57 0.99 20.67
CA LEU A 117 4.31 0.34 21.76
C LEU A 117 5.59 1.13 22.01
N PRO A 118 5.84 1.64 23.21
CA PRO A 118 7.13 2.27 23.52
C PRO A 118 8.23 1.22 23.66
N GLY A 119 9.44 1.56 23.21
CA GLY A 119 10.59 0.64 23.30
C GLY A 119 11.49 0.69 22.08
N VAL A 120 12.40 -0.28 21.99
CA VAL A 120 13.31 -0.44 20.86
C VAL A 120 13.00 -1.75 20.16
N PHE A 121 12.70 -1.64 18.88
CA PHE A 121 12.29 -2.77 18.04
C PHE A 121 13.26 -2.94 16.89
N GLU A 122 13.65 -4.16 16.59
CA GLU A 122 14.51 -4.47 15.46
C GLU A 122 13.67 -4.75 14.22
N VAL A 123 14.18 -4.27 13.09
CA VAL A 123 13.68 -4.61 11.75
C VAL A 123 14.79 -5.34 11.04
N GLU A 124 14.52 -6.56 10.59
CA GLU A 124 15.54 -7.43 10.01
C GLU A 124 15.04 -8.22 8.80
N LEU A 125 15.99 -8.78 8.06
CA LEU A 125 15.77 -9.80 7.04
C LEU A 125 15.80 -11.17 7.71
N GLU A 126 14.69 -11.92 7.65
CA GLU A 126 14.53 -13.18 8.39
C GLU A 126 15.50 -14.29 7.95
N LYS A 127 15.65 -14.51 6.64
CA LYS A 127 16.48 -15.62 6.14
C LYS A 127 17.96 -15.37 6.40
N SER A 128 18.44 -14.15 6.17
CA SER A 128 19.84 -13.78 6.37
C SER A 128 20.17 -13.30 7.78
N GLN A 129 19.13 -13.12 8.64
CA GLN A 129 19.26 -12.58 10.00
C GLN A 129 20.00 -11.24 10.03
N LYS A 130 19.82 -10.46 8.98
CA LYS A 130 20.48 -9.18 8.83
C LYS A 130 19.61 -8.05 9.35
N ARG A 131 20.10 -7.37 10.38
CA ARG A 131 19.42 -6.18 10.91
C ARG A 131 19.47 -5.05 9.88
N LEU A 132 18.31 -4.49 9.57
CA LEU A 132 18.12 -3.34 8.71
C LEU A 132 18.19 -2.03 9.49
N LEU A 133 17.42 -1.95 10.58
CA LEU A 133 17.37 -0.78 11.45
C LEU A 133 16.88 -1.15 12.87
N SER A 134 17.05 -0.22 13.80
CA SER A 134 16.38 -0.23 15.10
C SER A 134 15.38 0.92 15.16
N LEU A 135 14.13 0.60 15.44
CA LEU A 135 13.06 1.59 15.62
C LEU A 135 12.91 1.87 17.11
N GLU A 136 13.24 3.09 17.55
CA GLU A 136 13.07 3.52 18.93
C GLU A 136 11.79 4.36 19.04
N VAL A 137 10.78 3.82 19.72
CA VAL A 137 9.51 4.49 19.97
C VAL A 137 9.56 5.15 21.35
N LYS A 138 9.48 6.47 21.34
CA LYS A 138 9.56 7.32 22.54
C LYS A 138 8.18 7.83 22.94
N PRO A 139 7.88 7.86 24.26
CA PRO A 139 6.68 8.49 24.79
C PRO A 139 6.55 9.96 24.41
#